data_e615c70502740d9bb36bb9958a1398d9
#
_entry.id   e615c70502740d9bb36bb9958a1398d9
#
_cell.length_a   1.000
_cell.length_b   1.000
_cell.length_c   1.000
_cell.angle_alpha   90.00
_cell.angle_beta   90.00
_cell.angle_gamma   90.00
#
_symmetry.space_group_name_H-M   'P 1'
#
loop_
_entity.id
_entity.type
_entity.pdbx_description
1 polymer ?
#
loop_
_entity_poly.entity_id
_entity_poly.type
_entity_poly.pdbx_seq_one_letter_code
_entity_poly.pdbx_strand_id
1 'polypeptide(L)'
;LIATQQRHSEEIAEMRAVQQRHAEAILRLEETQQRLIQEFEALRQEVRAEIREVREELREVREEVKELRSEMGRMTQTLGLTMEEHAEDVLITVMERKGWRLIRGPHSLSLDGEIDLIAVFEDETGQQRTVLMEVKLRLSRREVEAWADRVRSEGFIQQLQEQGFAAPYHPYVFGFRIDVAADEMARRRRMGLMTSRGEIVEPEVIE
;
A
#
# COMPACT_ATOMS: atom_id res chain seq x y z
N LEU A 1 90.57 -34.95 -25.12
CA LEU A 1 89.48 -35.96 -25.17
C LEU A 1 88.96 -36.36 -23.78
N ILE A 2 89.81 -36.74 -22.82
CA ILE A 2 89.40 -37.19 -21.48
C ILE A 2 88.70 -36.03 -20.67
N ALA A 3 89.25 -34.82 -20.70
CA ALA A 3 88.67 -33.65 -20.00
C ALA A 3 87.28 -33.23 -20.57
N THR A 4 87.07 -33.40 -21.89
CA THR A 4 85.81 -33.09 -22.51
C THR A 4 84.76 -34.13 -22.15
N GLN A 5 85.13 -35.39 -21.97
CA GLN A 5 84.25 -36.47 -21.60
C GLN A 5 83.81 -36.38 -20.14
N GLN A 6 84.73 -35.95 -19.25
CA GLN A 6 84.38 -35.64 -17.87
C GLN A 6 83.38 -34.49 -17.75
N ARG A 7 83.57 -33.39 -18.45
CA ARG A 7 82.65 -32.25 -18.48
C ARG A 7 81.26 -32.63 -18.94
N HIS A 8 81.14 -33.42 -20.04
CA HIS A 8 79.85 -33.94 -20.48
C HIS A 8 79.16 -34.81 -19.47
N SER A 9 79.93 -35.65 -18.70
CA SER A 9 79.38 -36.48 -17.66
C SER A 9 78.81 -35.67 -16.48
N GLU A 10 79.46 -34.57 -16.10
CA GLU A 10 79.03 -33.62 -15.09
C GLU A 10 77.74 -32.88 -15.52
N GLU A 11 77.72 -32.38 -16.77
CA GLU A 11 76.54 -31.72 -17.31
C GLU A 11 75.32 -32.64 -17.41
N ILE A 12 75.51 -33.91 -17.76
CA ILE A 12 74.45 -34.92 -17.75
C ILE A 12 73.91 -35.20 -16.31
N ALA A 13 74.83 -35.27 -15.34
CA ALA A 13 74.42 -35.47 -13.94
C ALA A 13 73.63 -34.28 -13.40
N GLU A 14 74.05 -33.05 -13.68
CA GLU A 14 73.29 -31.84 -13.35
C GLU A 14 71.91 -31.80 -14.03
N MET A 15 71.81 -32.13 -15.32
CA MET A 15 70.55 -32.20 -16.02
C MET A 15 69.61 -33.24 -15.36
N ARG A 16 70.09 -34.41 -15.00
CA ARG A 16 69.28 -35.43 -14.31
C ARG A 16 68.77 -34.94 -12.95
N ALA A 17 69.61 -34.26 -12.17
CA ALA A 17 69.19 -33.67 -10.89
C ALA A 17 68.12 -32.57 -11.05
N VAL A 18 68.18 -31.77 -12.13
CA VAL A 18 67.15 -30.80 -12.45
C VAL A 18 65.86 -31.50 -12.89
N GLN A 19 65.95 -32.54 -13.76
CA GLN A 19 64.76 -33.29 -14.18
C GLN A 19 64.05 -33.98 -12.96
N GLN A 20 64.83 -34.52 -12.02
CA GLN A 20 64.24 -35.13 -10.81
C GLN A 20 63.50 -34.10 -9.96
N ARG A 21 64.09 -32.92 -9.74
CA ARG A 21 63.43 -31.83 -9.01
C ARG A 21 62.13 -31.34 -9.71
N HIS A 22 62.14 -31.26 -11.04
CA HIS A 22 60.95 -30.92 -11.82
C HIS A 22 59.88 -32.01 -11.66
N ALA A 23 60.21 -33.26 -11.71
CA ALA A 23 59.28 -34.37 -11.52
C ALA A 23 58.62 -34.35 -10.13
N GLU A 24 59.42 -34.10 -9.06
CA GLU A 24 58.91 -33.95 -7.73
C GLU A 24 58.00 -32.73 -7.57
N ALA A 25 58.35 -31.60 -8.22
CA ALA A 25 57.50 -30.39 -8.21
C ALA A 25 56.15 -30.60 -8.95
N ILE A 26 56.17 -31.34 -10.06
CA ILE A 26 54.94 -31.70 -10.82
C ILE A 26 54.04 -32.58 -9.92
N LEU A 27 54.55 -33.59 -9.26
CA LEU A 27 53.76 -34.44 -8.37
C LEU A 27 53.11 -33.62 -7.22
N ARG A 28 53.83 -32.71 -6.60
CA ARG A 28 53.28 -31.80 -5.55
C ARG A 28 52.20 -30.90 -6.11
N LEU A 29 52.34 -30.40 -7.33
CA LEU A 29 51.32 -29.59 -7.97
C LEU A 29 50.05 -30.40 -8.26
N GLU A 30 50.20 -31.63 -8.76
CA GLU A 30 49.08 -32.55 -8.98
C GLU A 30 48.31 -32.88 -7.71
N GLU A 31 49.03 -33.20 -6.62
CA GLU A 31 48.42 -33.45 -5.30
C GLU A 31 47.65 -32.18 -4.81
N THR A 32 48.26 -31.00 -4.96
CA THR A 32 47.61 -29.73 -4.56
C THR A 32 46.38 -29.45 -5.40
N GLN A 33 46.45 -29.69 -6.71
CA GLN A 33 45.32 -29.53 -7.62
C GLN A 33 44.16 -30.46 -7.27
N GLN A 34 44.43 -31.72 -6.99
CA GLN A 34 43.42 -32.70 -6.56
C GLN A 34 42.74 -32.27 -5.27
N ARG A 35 43.51 -31.79 -4.28
CA ARG A 35 42.97 -31.29 -3.02
C ARG A 35 42.06 -30.08 -3.24
N LEU A 36 42.49 -29.11 -4.03
CA LEU A 36 41.69 -27.91 -4.36
C LEU A 36 40.37 -28.27 -5.10
N ILE A 37 40.40 -29.27 -5.98
CA ILE A 37 39.19 -29.74 -6.65
C ILE A 37 38.21 -30.34 -5.63
N GLN A 38 38.68 -31.15 -4.70
CA GLN A 38 37.83 -31.73 -3.65
C GLN A 38 37.25 -30.67 -2.72
N GLU A 39 38.06 -29.70 -2.26
CA GLU A 39 37.63 -28.59 -1.44
C GLU A 39 36.57 -27.74 -2.18
N PHE A 40 36.78 -27.47 -3.46
CA PHE A 40 35.82 -26.70 -4.29
C PHE A 40 34.49 -27.45 -4.49
N GLU A 41 34.53 -28.77 -4.69
CA GLU A 41 33.32 -29.57 -4.81
C GLU A 41 32.52 -29.60 -3.49
N ALA A 42 33.21 -29.74 -2.35
CA ALA A 42 32.58 -29.67 -1.05
C ALA A 42 31.91 -28.34 -0.78
N LEU A 43 32.61 -27.22 -1.01
CA LEU A 43 32.07 -25.85 -0.90
C LEU A 43 30.88 -25.64 -1.81
N ARG A 44 30.94 -26.12 -3.05
CA ARG A 44 29.83 -26.04 -4.00
C ARG A 44 28.59 -26.79 -3.51
N GLN A 45 28.76 -27.93 -2.84
CA GLN A 45 27.64 -28.67 -2.27
C GLN A 45 27.02 -27.93 -1.08
N GLU A 46 27.83 -27.38 -0.20
CA GLU A 46 27.42 -26.58 0.95
C GLU A 46 26.60 -25.35 0.51
N VAL A 47 27.14 -24.53 -0.39
CA VAL A 47 26.45 -23.36 -0.94
C VAL A 47 25.12 -23.73 -1.61
N ARG A 48 25.05 -24.87 -2.30
CA ARG A 48 23.79 -25.35 -2.89
C ARG A 48 22.76 -25.78 -1.83
N ALA A 49 23.21 -26.30 -0.70
CA ALA A 49 22.32 -26.65 0.41
C ALA A 49 21.75 -25.38 1.07
N GLU A 50 22.60 -24.40 1.39
CA GLU A 50 22.19 -23.13 1.95
C GLU A 50 21.22 -22.36 1.03
N ILE A 51 21.49 -22.33 -0.28
CA ILE A 51 20.57 -21.70 -1.25
C ILE A 51 19.21 -22.39 -1.26
N ARG A 52 19.12 -23.68 -1.07
CA ARG A 52 17.85 -24.39 -0.99
C ARG A 52 17.09 -24.03 0.27
N GLU A 53 17.73 -24.00 1.41
CA GLU A 53 17.17 -23.62 2.70
C GLU A 53 16.62 -22.19 2.66
N VAL A 54 17.41 -21.21 2.21
CA VAL A 54 16.97 -19.82 2.05
C VAL A 54 15.78 -19.69 1.09
N ARG A 55 15.72 -20.50 0.04
CA ARG A 55 14.57 -20.49 -0.87
C ARG A 55 13.28 -21.01 -0.24
N GLU A 56 13.39 -22.01 0.64
CA GLU A 56 12.24 -22.52 1.39
C GLU A 56 11.75 -21.51 2.40
N GLU A 57 12.64 -20.89 3.19
CA GLU A 57 12.29 -19.80 4.12
C GLU A 57 11.63 -18.61 3.41
N LEU A 58 12.18 -18.19 2.27
CA LEU A 58 11.58 -17.12 1.45
C LEU A 58 10.20 -17.47 0.93
N ARG A 59 9.92 -18.74 0.69
CA ARG A 59 8.60 -19.19 0.27
C ARG A 59 7.60 -19.11 1.41
N GLU A 60 7.98 -19.55 2.59
CA GLU A 60 7.15 -19.48 3.81
C GLU A 60 6.81 -18.01 4.13
N VAL A 61 7.81 -17.13 4.18
CA VAL A 61 7.60 -15.69 4.41
C VAL A 61 6.66 -15.05 3.37
N ARG A 62 6.75 -15.48 2.11
CA ARG A 62 5.83 -14.96 1.07
C ARG A 62 4.37 -15.37 1.30
N GLU A 63 4.12 -16.59 1.74
CA GLU A 63 2.76 -17.03 2.06
C GLU A 63 2.22 -16.32 3.30
N GLU A 64 3.02 -16.16 4.35
CA GLU A 64 2.64 -15.38 5.55
C GLU A 64 2.29 -13.91 5.20
N VAL A 65 3.11 -13.25 4.38
CA VAL A 65 2.83 -11.88 3.90
C VAL A 65 1.53 -11.80 3.10
N LYS A 66 1.22 -12.83 2.32
CA LYS A 66 -0.02 -12.89 1.54
C LYS A 66 -1.24 -13.05 2.44
N GLU A 67 -1.15 -13.89 3.46
CA GLU A 67 -2.20 -14.07 4.47
C GLU A 67 -2.45 -12.78 5.25
N LEU A 68 -1.38 -12.14 5.75
CA LEU A 68 -1.47 -10.85 6.45
C LEU A 68 -2.11 -9.75 5.60
N ARG A 69 -1.80 -9.69 4.31
CA ARG A 69 -2.44 -8.74 3.38
C ARG A 69 -3.94 -9.01 3.22
N SER A 70 -4.33 -10.27 3.16
CA SER A 70 -5.75 -10.66 3.08
C SER A 70 -6.49 -10.29 4.36
N GLU A 71 -5.91 -10.52 5.52
CA GLU A 71 -6.48 -10.14 6.82
C GLU A 71 -6.60 -8.63 6.98
N MET A 72 -5.56 -7.89 6.62
CA MET A 72 -5.60 -6.42 6.59
C MET A 72 -6.71 -5.89 5.67
N GLY A 73 -6.89 -6.49 4.49
CA GLY A 73 -7.96 -6.11 3.57
C GLY A 73 -9.35 -6.29 4.19
N ARG A 74 -9.60 -7.44 4.83
CA ARG A 74 -10.86 -7.69 5.55
C ARG A 74 -11.08 -6.74 6.71
N MET A 75 -10.05 -6.49 7.51
CA MET A 75 -10.11 -5.57 8.64
C MET A 75 -10.39 -4.12 8.19
N THR A 76 -9.75 -3.68 7.11
CA THR A 76 -9.98 -2.34 6.53
C THR A 76 -11.42 -2.20 6.03
N GLN A 77 -11.96 -3.23 5.36
CA GLN A 77 -13.35 -3.24 4.91
C GLN A 77 -14.34 -3.19 6.07
N THR A 78 -14.13 -4.00 7.11
CA THR A 78 -14.99 -3.98 8.30
C THR A 78 -14.95 -2.63 9.03
N LEU A 79 -13.76 -2.03 9.17
CA LEU A 79 -13.63 -0.70 9.76
C LEU A 79 -14.33 0.38 8.92
N GLY A 80 -14.26 0.29 7.60
CA GLY A 80 -14.95 1.20 6.68
C GLY A 80 -16.46 1.18 6.93
N LEU A 81 -17.09 0.01 6.87
CA LEU A 81 -18.52 -0.15 7.12
C LEU A 81 -18.95 0.40 8.49
N THR A 82 -18.20 0.09 9.56
CA THR A 82 -18.50 0.61 10.92
C THR A 82 -18.38 2.13 10.99
N MET A 83 -17.48 2.73 10.22
CA MET A 83 -17.31 4.18 10.16
C MET A 83 -18.48 4.87 9.45
N GLU A 84 -18.93 4.30 8.34
CA GLU A 84 -20.07 4.81 7.58
C GLU A 84 -21.36 4.70 8.39
N GLU A 85 -21.63 3.56 9.05
CA GLU A 85 -22.77 3.37 9.96
C GLU A 85 -22.79 4.43 11.09
N HIS A 86 -21.62 4.71 11.68
CA HIS A 86 -21.55 5.72 12.71
C HIS A 86 -21.77 7.15 12.16
N ALA A 87 -21.24 7.46 10.98
CA ALA A 87 -21.47 8.75 10.33
C ALA A 87 -22.93 8.93 9.91
N GLU A 88 -23.61 7.85 9.51
CA GLU A 88 -25.04 7.79 9.24
C GLU A 88 -25.87 8.16 10.48
N ASP A 89 -25.61 7.54 11.62
CA ASP A 89 -26.30 7.82 12.89
C ASP A 89 -26.14 9.30 13.29
N VAL A 90 -24.93 9.83 13.15
CA VAL A 90 -24.67 11.25 13.45
C VAL A 90 -25.41 12.16 12.47
N LEU A 91 -25.37 11.83 11.17
CA LEU A 91 -26.07 12.61 10.15
C LEU A 91 -27.58 12.70 10.45
N ILE A 92 -28.22 11.55 10.66
CA ILE A 92 -29.68 11.50 10.97
C ILE A 92 -29.96 12.34 12.20
N THR A 93 -29.20 12.13 13.28
CA THR A 93 -29.38 12.89 14.54
C THR A 93 -29.25 14.41 14.35
N VAL A 94 -28.28 14.85 13.52
CA VAL A 94 -28.06 16.28 13.25
C VAL A 94 -29.22 16.85 12.44
N MET A 95 -29.67 16.14 11.40
CA MET A 95 -30.77 16.59 10.55
C MET A 95 -32.11 16.63 11.28
N GLU A 96 -32.40 15.64 12.11
CA GLU A 96 -33.58 15.64 12.99
C GLU A 96 -33.60 16.84 13.96
N ARG A 97 -32.45 17.21 14.52
CA ARG A 97 -32.34 18.43 15.36
C ARG A 97 -32.59 19.72 14.58
N LYS A 98 -32.38 19.71 13.26
CA LYS A 98 -32.74 20.82 12.37
C LYS A 98 -34.22 20.79 11.94
N GLY A 99 -35.00 19.84 12.44
CA GLY A 99 -36.41 19.65 12.07
C GLY A 99 -36.60 18.95 10.72
N TRP A 100 -35.56 18.31 10.20
CA TRP A 100 -35.65 17.59 8.93
C TRP A 100 -36.02 16.12 9.14
N ARG A 101 -36.84 15.58 8.27
CA ARG A 101 -37.29 14.21 8.31
C ARG A 101 -36.65 13.40 7.18
N LEU A 102 -36.06 12.26 7.49
CA LEU A 102 -35.49 11.34 6.48
C LEU A 102 -36.57 10.79 5.57
N ILE A 103 -36.41 10.93 4.25
CA ILE A 103 -37.32 10.43 3.21
C ILE A 103 -36.71 9.25 2.44
N ARG A 104 -35.39 9.31 2.11
CA ARG A 104 -34.69 8.29 1.34
C ARG A 104 -33.23 8.15 1.82
N GLY A 105 -32.78 6.92 1.96
CA GLY A 105 -31.39 6.62 2.38
C GLY A 105 -31.28 6.53 3.91
N PRO A 106 -30.08 6.70 4.47
CA PRO A 106 -28.80 6.86 3.79
C PRO A 106 -28.38 5.66 2.95
N HIS A 107 -27.66 5.88 1.88
CA HIS A 107 -27.10 4.86 0.99
C HIS A 107 -25.71 5.25 0.55
N SER A 108 -24.85 4.30 0.24
CA SER A 108 -23.67 4.56 -0.59
C SER A 108 -24.08 4.64 -2.07
N LEU A 109 -23.39 5.42 -2.86
CA LEU A 109 -23.68 5.58 -4.28
C LEU A 109 -22.38 5.56 -5.09
N SER A 110 -22.27 4.62 -6.02
CA SER A 110 -21.16 4.56 -6.98
C SER A 110 -21.53 5.33 -8.25
N LEU A 111 -20.81 6.42 -8.49
CA LEU A 111 -20.85 7.20 -9.72
C LEU A 111 -19.45 7.17 -10.35
N ASP A 112 -18.95 8.31 -10.82
CA ASP A 112 -17.52 8.48 -11.12
C ASP A 112 -16.74 8.65 -9.79
N GLY A 113 -16.50 7.52 -9.12
CA GLY A 113 -16.07 7.37 -7.73
C GLY A 113 -17.24 7.12 -6.77
N GLU A 114 -16.93 6.75 -5.54
CA GLU A 114 -17.90 6.42 -4.49
C GLU A 114 -18.32 7.68 -3.71
N ILE A 115 -19.58 7.73 -3.32
CA ILE A 115 -20.11 8.64 -2.30
C ILE A 115 -20.42 7.77 -1.10
N ASP A 116 -19.79 8.03 0.03
CA ASP A 116 -19.94 7.18 1.22
C ASP A 116 -21.37 7.21 1.75
N LEU A 117 -22.00 8.40 1.81
CA LEU A 117 -23.39 8.55 2.21
C LEU A 117 -24.13 9.58 1.36
N ILE A 118 -25.31 9.20 0.88
CA ILE A 118 -26.30 10.08 0.26
C ILE A 118 -27.67 9.85 0.89
N ALA A 119 -28.35 10.92 1.25
CA ALA A 119 -29.69 10.84 1.86
C ALA A 119 -30.56 12.02 1.42
N VAL A 120 -31.88 11.79 1.32
CA VAL A 120 -32.85 12.83 1.05
C VAL A 120 -33.68 13.06 2.31
N PHE A 121 -33.74 14.30 2.75
CA PHE A 121 -34.54 14.77 3.85
C PHE A 121 -35.63 15.72 3.34
N GLU A 122 -36.70 15.85 4.09
CA GLU A 122 -37.73 16.87 3.94
C GLU A 122 -37.64 17.84 5.10
N ASP A 123 -37.52 19.12 4.85
CA ASP A 123 -37.48 20.14 5.88
C ASP A 123 -38.89 20.51 6.38
N GLU A 124 -38.96 21.40 7.37
CA GLU A 124 -40.23 21.88 7.99
C GLU A 124 -41.18 22.55 6.98
N THR A 125 -40.68 23.00 5.85
CA THR A 125 -41.48 23.60 4.78
C THR A 125 -42.02 22.60 3.76
N GLY A 126 -41.62 21.31 3.88
CA GLY A 126 -41.92 20.25 2.93
C GLY A 126 -41.00 20.22 1.72
N GLN A 127 -39.90 20.97 1.74
CA GLN A 127 -38.93 20.95 0.65
C GLN A 127 -37.95 19.78 0.85
N GLN A 128 -37.73 19.02 -0.24
CA GLN A 128 -36.70 17.96 -0.23
C GLN A 128 -35.30 18.55 -0.35
N ARG A 129 -34.36 17.97 0.41
CA ARG A 129 -32.96 18.38 0.48
C ARG A 129 -32.09 17.14 0.40
N THR A 130 -31.15 17.12 -0.54
CA THR A 130 -30.21 16.02 -0.73
C THR A 130 -28.94 16.32 0.03
N VAL A 131 -28.57 15.46 0.96
CA VAL A 131 -27.32 15.52 1.72
C VAL A 131 -26.33 14.55 1.09
N LEU A 132 -25.11 15.03 0.84
CA LEU A 132 -23.98 14.27 0.31
C LEU A 132 -22.87 14.28 1.34
N MET A 133 -22.30 13.12 1.70
CA MET A 133 -21.27 13.07 2.72
C MET A 133 -20.13 12.12 2.32
N GLU A 134 -18.92 12.59 2.47
CA GLU A 134 -17.69 11.81 2.39
C GLU A 134 -17.19 11.53 3.80
N VAL A 135 -16.87 10.26 4.13
CA VAL A 135 -16.48 9.78 5.46
C VAL A 135 -15.02 9.39 5.48
N LYS A 136 -14.25 9.95 6.44
CA LYS A 136 -12.82 9.63 6.59
C LYS A 136 -12.46 9.36 8.05
N LEU A 137 -11.64 8.33 8.28
CA LEU A 137 -11.07 8.07 9.62
C LEU A 137 -10.24 9.27 10.10
N ARG A 138 -9.45 9.83 9.20
CA ARG A 138 -8.67 11.04 9.42
C ARG A 138 -8.89 11.97 8.23
N LEU A 139 -9.53 13.10 8.48
CA LEU A 139 -9.83 14.10 7.46
C LEU A 139 -8.66 15.07 7.32
N SER A 140 -8.09 15.14 6.14
CA SER A 140 -7.01 16.05 5.75
C SER A 140 -7.53 17.19 4.89
N ARG A 141 -6.73 18.27 4.80
CA ARG A 141 -6.99 19.40 3.89
C ARG A 141 -7.25 18.96 2.45
N ARG A 142 -6.43 18.02 1.95
CA ARG A 142 -6.50 17.55 0.55
C ARG A 142 -7.81 16.82 0.25
N GLU A 143 -8.31 16.04 1.19
CA GLU A 143 -9.57 15.31 1.04
C GLU A 143 -10.76 16.28 1.01
N VAL A 144 -10.78 17.29 1.89
CA VAL A 144 -11.80 18.33 1.86
C VAL A 144 -11.80 19.10 0.53
N GLU A 145 -10.61 19.46 0.03
CA GLU A 145 -10.46 20.19 -1.22
C GLU A 145 -10.93 19.35 -2.42
N ALA A 146 -10.52 18.10 -2.49
CA ALA A 146 -10.91 17.17 -3.56
C ALA A 146 -12.44 16.93 -3.57
N TRP A 147 -13.04 16.73 -2.39
CA TRP A 147 -14.49 16.57 -2.27
C TRP A 147 -15.25 17.85 -2.66
N ALA A 148 -14.78 19.01 -2.21
CA ALA A 148 -15.38 20.30 -2.56
C ALA A 148 -15.36 20.59 -4.06
N ASP A 149 -14.30 20.18 -4.77
CA ASP A 149 -14.20 20.33 -6.23
C ASP A 149 -15.13 19.34 -6.93
N ARG A 150 -15.19 18.09 -6.45
CA ARG A 150 -16.04 17.05 -7.03
C ARG A 150 -17.52 17.39 -6.94
N VAL A 151 -18.04 17.76 -5.76
CA VAL A 151 -19.48 18.04 -5.58
C VAL A 151 -19.99 19.27 -6.31
N ARG A 152 -19.09 20.13 -6.78
CA ARG A 152 -19.43 21.33 -7.57
C ARG A 152 -19.21 21.14 -9.07
N SER A 153 -18.71 19.99 -9.50
CA SER A 153 -18.51 19.73 -10.93
C SER A 153 -19.85 19.46 -11.63
N GLU A 154 -20.05 20.04 -12.79
CA GLU A 154 -21.29 19.88 -13.58
C GLU A 154 -21.58 18.40 -13.88
N GLY A 155 -20.53 17.62 -14.23
CA GLY A 155 -20.68 16.20 -14.53
C GLY A 155 -21.16 15.38 -13.33
N PHE A 156 -20.71 15.68 -12.12
CA PHE A 156 -21.16 15.01 -10.91
C PHE A 156 -22.62 15.36 -10.57
N ILE A 157 -22.99 16.62 -10.66
CA ILE A 157 -24.37 17.07 -10.44
C ILE A 157 -25.33 16.42 -11.44
N GLN A 158 -24.95 16.36 -12.72
CA GLN A 158 -25.75 15.69 -13.74
C GLN A 158 -25.97 14.21 -13.42
N GLN A 159 -24.92 13.48 -13.02
CA GLN A 159 -25.03 12.08 -12.63
C GLN A 159 -25.96 11.89 -11.42
N LEU A 160 -25.91 12.77 -10.41
CA LEU A 160 -26.84 12.75 -9.27
C LEU A 160 -28.31 12.88 -9.72
N GLN A 161 -28.57 13.83 -10.62
CA GLN A 161 -29.90 14.06 -11.16
C GLN A 161 -30.42 12.86 -11.98
N GLU A 162 -29.56 12.22 -12.77
CA GLU A 162 -29.87 10.98 -13.51
C GLU A 162 -30.23 9.80 -12.56
N GLN A 163 -29.66 9.77 -11.34
CA GLN A 163 -30.00 8.81 -10.30
C GLN A 163 -31.23 9.22 -9.45
N GLY A 164 -31.88 10.33 -9.80
CA GLY A 164 -33.07 10.83 -9.14
C GLY A 164 -32.82 11.54 -7.81
N PHE A 165 -31.61 12.09 -7.62
CA PHE A 165 -31.27 12.96 -6.51
C PHE A 165 -31.28 14.41 -6.98
N ALA A 166 -32.26 15.18 -6.54
CA ALA A 166 -32.46 16.55 -6.95
C ALA A 166 -31.81 17.55 -5.98
N ALA A 167 -31.49 18.73 -6.49
CA ALA A 167 -31.11 19.89 -5.68
C ALA A 167 -32.29 20.37 -4.77
N PRO A 168 -32.01 21.09 -3.68
CA PRO A 168 -30.71 21.62 -3.27
C PRO A 168 -29.82 20.55 -2.61
N TYR A 169 -28.50 20.62 -2.86
CA TYR A 169 -27.52 19.72 -2.30
C TYR A 169 -26.79 20.33 -1.10
N HIS A 170 -26.65 19.54 -0.04
CA HIS A 170 -25.95 19.89 1.18
C HIS A 170 -24.67 19.03 1.33
N PRO A 171 -23.51 19.50 0.87
CA PRO A 171 -22.29 18.72 0.85
C PRO A 171 -21.57 18.76 2.19
N TYR A 172 -21.33 17.59 2.78
CA TYR A 172 -20.62 17.39 4.03
C TYR A 172 -19.36 16.56 3.86
N VAL A 173 -18.44 16.76 4.79
CA VAL A 173 -17.35 15.82 5.09
C VAL A 173 -17.48 15.40 6.57
N PHE A 174 -17.25 14.12 6.82
CA PHE A 174 -17.22 13.57 8.16
C PHE A 174 -15.82 13.08 8.50
N GLY A 175 -15.30 13.45 9.66
CA GLY A 175 -13.99 13.01 10.15
C GLY A 175 -14.03 12.54 11.59
N PHE A 176 -13.55 11.30 11.87
CA PHE A 176 -13.33 10.87 13.25
C PHE A 176 -12.18 11.64 13.90
N ARG A 177 -11.16 11.95 13.10
CA ARG A 177 -10.09 12.89 13.45
C ARG A 177 -9.97 13.93 12.35
N ILE A 178 -9.87 15.18 12.74
CA ILE A 178 -9.79 16.32 11.83
C ILE A 178 -8.46 17.03 12.05
N ASP A 179 -7.70 17.21 10.99
CA ASP A 179 -6.51 18.05 11.01
C ASP A 179 -6.94 19.52 11.03
N VAL A 180 -6.20 20.38 11.73
CA VAL A 180 -6.48 21.83 11.79
C VAL A 180 -6.65 22.45 10.39
N ALA A 181 -5.77 22.07 9.47
CA ALA A 181 -5.83 22.52 8.08
C ALA A 181 -7.08 22.02 7.32
N ALA A 182 -7.69 20.90 7.74
CA ALA A 182 -8.94 20.38 7.17
C ALA A 182 -10.15 21.21 7.65
N ASP A 183 -10.20 21.58 8.94
CA ASP A 183 -11.24 22.49 9.47
C ASP A 183 -11.20 23.86 8.77
N GLU A 184 -10.02 24.48 8.64
CA GLU A 184 -9.82 25.72 7.93
C GLU A 184 -10.26 25.62 6.44
N MET A 185 -9.94 24.48 5.79
CA MET A 185 -10.31 24.23 4.39
C MET A 185 -11.83 24.05 4.25
N ALA A 186 -12.49 23.32 5.14
CA ALA A 186 -13.94 23.15 5.13
C ALA A 186 -14.65 24.51 5.22
N ARG A 187 -14.24 25.38 6.13
CA ARG A 187 -14.76 26.75 6.25
C ARG A 187 -14.50 27.58 5.01
N ARG A 188 -13.27 27.55 4.48
CA ARG A 188 -12.88 28.30 3.29
C ARG A 188 -13.67 27.88 2.05
N ARG A 189 -13.89 26.57 1.88
CA ARG A 189 -14.62 25.97 0.76
C ARG A 189 -16.14 25.89 1.02
N ARG A 190 -16.59 26.39 2.20
CA ARG A 190 -18.00 26.37 2.61
C ARG A 190 -18.61 24.96 2.53
N MET A 191 -17.81 23.97 2.94
CA MET A 191 -18.23 22.58 3.08
C MET A 191 -18.78 22.35 4.47
N GLY A 192 -19.85 21.59 4.59
CA GLY A 192 -20.31 21.08 5.86
C GLY A 192 -19.26 20.19 6.51
N LEU A 193 -19.06 20.30 7.80
CA LEU A 193 -18.12 19.50 8.57
C LEU A 193 -18.80 18.88 9.76
N MET A 194 -18.75 17.55 9.83
CA MET A 194 -19.27 16.77 10.96
C MET A 194 -18.20 15.92 11.62
N THR A 195 -18.40 15.63 12.87
CA THR A 195 -17.63 14.68 13.69
C THR A 195 -18.57 13.79 14.47
N SER A 196 -18.03 12.82 15.23
CA SER A 196 -18.81 12.02 16.19
C SER A 196 -19.56 12.86 17.25
N ARG A 197 -19.27 14.16 17.37
CA ARG A 197 -19.95 15.09 18.28
C ARG A 197 -21.07 15.88 17.61
N GLY A 198 -21.25 15.71 16.31
CA GLY A 198 -22.23 16.42 15.50
C GLY A 198 -21.60 17.42 14.53
N GLU A 199 -22.39 18.36 14.07
CA GLU A 199 -22.02 19.38 13.08
C GLU A 199 -21.12 20.46 13.70
N ILE A 200 -20.04 20.80 12.99
CA ILE A 200 -19.11 21.88 13.35
C ILE A 200 -19.25 23.07 12.39
N VAL A 201 -19.48 22.78 11.10
CA VAL A 201 -19.64 23.79 10.06
C VAL A 201 -20.86 23.42 9.21
N GLU A 202 -21.74 24.38 8.97
CA GLU A 202 -22.82 24.22 8.01
C GLU A 202 -22.31 24.38 6.58
N PRO A 203 -22.86 23.63 5.62
CA PRO A 203 -22.46 23.73 4.21
C PRO A 203 -23.13 24.93 3.53
N GLU A 204 -22.45 25.45 2.50
CA GLU A 204 -23.14 26.24 1.48
C GLU A 204 -23.98 25.30 0.61
N VAL A 205 -25.24 25.66 0.41
CA VAL A 205 -26.18 24.90 -0.42
C VAL A 205 -25.81 25.06 -1.89
N ILE A 206 -25.88 23.96 -2.64
CA ILE A 206 -25.69 23.95 -4.09
C ILE A 206 -27.08 23.76 -4.74
N GLU A 207 -27.50 24.74 -5.51
CA GLU A 207 -28.78 24.76 -6.21
C GLU A 207 -28.76 23.96 -7.54
#